data_632bbe22f0b3dcb7bef37e364c22e942
#
_entry.id   632bbe22f0b3dcb7bef37e364c22e942
#
_cell.length_a   1.000
_cell.length_b   1.000
_cell.length_c   1.000
_cell.angle_alpha   90.00
_cell.angle_beta   90.00
_cell.angle_gamma   90.00
#
_symmetry.space_group_name_H-M   'P 1'
#
loop_
_entity.id
_entity.type
_entity.pdbx_description
1 polymer ?
#
loop_
_entity_poly.entity_id
_entity_poly.type
_entity_poly.pdbx_seq_one_letter_code
_entity_poly.pdbx_strand_id
1 'polypeptide(L)'
;MKMAGINFYAPVPRVRSESLPACPRPRDNGESLVRIDRLDARIRYAASYRAAGIACAPQGCWVREGVVPLLQQALGLLPEDYSLLIFDAYRPLAVQQALYKEYSALVRRSHPEYTPEQLAAAVDDFVALPHPNPARPAPHATGGALDLTLCYRGRPLPMGTEFDDFTNLAQTAYFETNGMAGEAEAFRNTRRLLYNMMTAAGFVNYSEEWWHYS
;
A
#
# COMPACT_ATOMS: atom_id res chain seq x y z
N MET A 1 9.51 -18.88 -10.83
CA MET A 1 10.12 -19.12 -9.52
C MET A 1 9.14 -19.93 -8.68
N LYS A 2 9.52 -21.08 -8.15
CA LYS A 2 8.74 -21.86 -7.19
C LYS A 2 9.61 -22.05 -5.96
N MET A 3 9.24 -21.46 -4.85
CA MET A 3 9.83 -21.78 -3.55
C MET A 3 8.70 -22.33 -2.68
N ALA A 4 8.93 -23.46 -2.02
CA ALA A 4 8.00 -24.07 -1.05
C ALA A 4 6.54 -24.25 -1.53
N GLY A 5 6.32 -24.61 -2.79
CA GLY A 5 4.99 -24.88 -3.33
C GLY A 5 4.15 -23.63 -3.74
N ILE A 6 4.68 -22.41 -3.59
CA ILE A 6 3.99 -21.16 -3.95
C ILE A 6 4.20 -20.89 -5.45
N ASN A 7 3.10 -20.65 -6.17
CA ASN A 7 3.15 -20.15 -7.54
C ASN A 7 3.08 -18.62 -7.54
N PHE A 8 4.23 -17.97 -7.55
CA PHE A 8 4.32 -16.48 -7.54
C PHE A 8 3.71 -15.79 -8.76
N TYR A 9 3.43 -16.53 -9.82
CA TYR A 9 2.78 -16.02 -11.02
C TYR A 9 1.33 -16.48 -11.16
N ALA A 10 0.73 -17.01 -10.08
CA ALA A 10 -0.69 -17.29 -10.07
C ALA A 10 -1.48 -15.98 -10.32
N PRO A 11 -2.57 -16.04 -11.10
CA PRO A 11 -3.40 -14.87 -11.34
C PRO A 11 -3.86 -14.22 -10.03
N VAL A 12 -3.86 -12.88 -9.99
CA VAL A 12 -4.45 -12.14 -8.87
C VAL A 12 -5.96 -12.29 -8.93
N PRO A 13 -6.64 -12.72 -7.85
CA PRO A 13 -8.09 -12.83 -7.84
C PRO A 13 -8.73 -11.45 -8.05
N ARG A 14 -9.76 -11.39 -8.90
CA ARG A 14 -10.62 -10.22 -9.00
C ARG A 14 -11.63 -10.26 -7.86
N VAL A 15 -11.30 -9.60 -6.78
CA VAL A 15 -12.19 -9.47 -5.63
C VAL A 15 -12.97 -8.16 -5.80
N ARG A 16 -14.30 -8.24 -5.77
CA ARG A 16 -15.11 -7.02 -5.63
C ARG A 16 -15.13 -6.67 -4.15
N SER A 17 -14.89 -5.40 -3.82
CA SER A 17 -14.92 -4.90 -2.44
C SER A 17 -16.22 -5.25 -1.70
N GLU A 18 -17.34 -5.35 -2.42
CA GLU A 18 -18.66 -5.74 -1.92
C GLU A 18 -18.73 -7.20 -1.45
N SER A 19 -17.80 -8.06 -1.85
CA SER A 19 -17.77 -9.49 -1.51
C SER A 19 -16.86 -9.81 -0.31
N LEU A 20 -16.16 -8.82 0.23
CA LEU A 20 -15.32 -9.04 1.40
C LEU A 20 -16.15 -9.08 2.68
N PRO A 21 -15.88 -10.04 3.59
CA PRO A 21 -16.52 -10.03 4.89
C PRO A 21 -16.19 -8.72 5.62
N ALA A 22 -17.14 -8.22 6.38
CA ALA A 22 -16.91 -7.01 7.19
C ALA A 22 -15.66 -7.21 8.05
N CYS A 23 -14.68 -6.34 7.85
CA CYS A 23 -13.46 -6.37 8.66
C CYS A 23 -13.82 -6.16 10.13
N PRO A 24 -13.37 -7.03 11.04
CA PRO A 24 -13.61 -6.84 12.46
C PRO A 24 -13.03 -5.48 12.89
N ARG A 25 -13.72 -4.82 13.81
CA ARG A 25 -13.24 -3.53 14.33
C ARG A 25 -11.86 -3.72 14.95
N PRO A 26 -10.86 -2.95 14.52
CA PRO A 26 -9.53 -3.06 15.09
C PRO A 26 -9.58 -2.66 16.58
N ARG A 27 -8.84 -3.41 17.38
CA ARG A 27 -8.64 -3.11 18.81
C ARG A 27 -7.15 -2.89 19.01
N ASP A 28 -6.79 -1.86 19.76
CA ASP A 28 -5.40 -1.71 20.18
C ASP A 28 -5.04 -2.87 21.13
N ASN A 29 -4.07 -3.67 20.71
CA ASN A 29 -3.56 -4.80 21.49
C ASN A 29 -2.35 -4.43 22.33
N GLY A 30 -1.95 -3.14 22.33
CA GLY A 30 -0.80 -2.64 23.07
C GLY A 30 0.56 -2.96 22.46
N GLU A 31 0.62 -3.52 21.24
CA GLU A 31 1.89 -3.75 20.55
C GLU A 31 2.65 -2.44 20.31
N SER A 32 3.97 -2.49 20.52
CA SER A 32 4.86 -1.38 20.25
C SER A 32 5.02 -1.11 18.75
N LEU A 33 5.27 0.16 18.39
CA LEU A 33 5.76 0.50 17.06
C LEU A 33 7.25 0.22 16.98
N VAL A 34 7.66 -0.52 15.96
CA VAL A 34 9.04 -0.91 15.69
C VAL A 34 9.52 -0.28 14.38
N ARG A 35 10.73 0.24 14.39
CA ARG A 35 11.34 0.84 13.20
C ARG A 35 11.96 -0.25 12.31
N ILE A 36 11.40 -0.46 11.11
CA ILE A 36 11.77 -1.59 10.25
C ILE A 36 12.85 -1.26 9.19
N ASP A 37 13.03 -0.01 8.80
CA ASP A 37 14.05 0.41 7.82
C ASP A 37 15.50 0.27 8.32
N ARG A 38 15.68 -0.26 9.53
CA ARG A 38 16.99 -0.58 10.15
C ARG A 38 17.14 -2.06 10.55
N LEU A 39 16.11 -2.88 10.32
CA LEU A 39 16.12 -4.28 10.75
C LEU A 39 16.73 -5.22 9.70
N ASP A 40 16.53 -4.94 8.43
CA ASP A 40 17.08 -5.73 7.30
C ASP A 40 17.50 -4.78 6.18
N ALA A 41 18.69 -4.98 5.63
CA ALA A 41 19.21 -4.17 4.52
C ALA A 41 18.35 -4.26 3.24
N ARG A 42 17.51 -5.29 3.14
CA ARG A 42 16.55 -5.46 2.05
C ARG A 42 15.22 -4.72 2.28
N ILE A 43 15.03 -4.03 3.41
CA ILE A 43 13.89 -3.15 3.65
C ILE A 43 14.36 -1.71 3.53
N ARG A 44 13.90 -1.03 2.49
CA ARG A 44 14.20 0.38 2.24
C ARG A 44 12.95 1.22 2.42
N TYR A 45 13.11 2.46 2.84
CA TYR A 45 12.01 3.40 3.04
C TYR A 45 12.20 4.62 2.14
N ALA A 46 11.21 4.90 1.29
CA ALA A 46 11.22 6.03 0.38
C ALA A 46 10.86 7.35 1.07
N ALA A 47 10.18 7.29 2.23
CA ALA A 47 9.64 8.46 2.93
C ALA A 47 8.83 9.38 2.00
N SER A 48 7.95 8.78 1.17
CA SER A 48 7.30 9.43 0.02
C SER A 48 6.58 10.72 0.40
N TYR A 49 5.81 10.73 1.47
CA TYR A 49 5.10 11.93 1.91
C TYR A 49 6.02 13.02 2.44
N ARG A 50 7.11 12.64 3.10
CA ARG A 50 8.10 13.63 3.53
C ARG A 50 8.84 14.23 2.33
N ALA A 51 9.19 13.41 1.35
CA ALA A 51 9.78 13.85 0.09
C ALA A 51 8.85 14.78 -0.70
N ALA A 52 7.52 14.55 -0.61
CA ALA A 52 6.49 15.42 -1.18
C ALA A 52 6.25 16.71 -0.38
N GLY A 53 6.95 16.93 0.74
CA GLY A 53 6.86 18.17 1.51
C GLY A 53 5.97 18.11 2.76
N ILE A 54 5.39 16.97 3.10
CA ILE A 54 4.60 16.78 4.33
C ILE A 54 5.54 16.75 5.54
N ALA A 55 5.78 17.89 6.15
CA ALA A 55 6.78 18.05 7.19
C ALA A 55 6.53 17.18 8.45
N CYS A 56 5.27 16.87 8.76
CA CYS A 56 4.90 16.01 9.89
C CYS A 56 5.02 14.50 9.57
N ALA A 57 5.34 14.11 8.34
CA ALA A 57 5.55 12.70 7.99
C ALA A 57 6.78 12.13 8.70
N PRO A 58 6.73 10.85 9.18
CA PRO A 58 7.84 10.21 9.87
C PRO A 58 9.13 10.17 9.02
N GLN A 59 10.28 10.31 9.69
CA GLN A 59 11.60 10.16 9.04
C GLN A 59 12.03 8.70 8.91
N GLY A 60 11.35 7.77 9.58
CA GLY A 60 11.62 6.34 9.57
C GLY A 60 10.35 5.57 9.30
N CYS A 61 10.51 4.32 8.93
CA CYS A 61 9.41 3.40 8.66
C CYS A 61 9.06 2.63 9.92
N TRP A 62 7.83 2.78 10.41
CA TRP A 62 7.37 2.19 11.66
C TRP A 62 6.15 1.31 11.42
N VAL A 63 6.12 0.13 12.07
CA VAL A 63 4.98 -0.80 12.05
C VAL A 63 4.73 -1.36 13.44
N ARG A 64 3.57 -1.96 13.69
CA ARG A 64 3.36 -2.77 14.89
C ARG A 64 4.30 -3.97 14.90
N GLU A 65 4.74 -4.38 16.09
CA GLU A 65 5.70 -5.46 16.31
C GLU A 65 5.28 -6.76 15.61
N GLY A 66 4.00 -7.11 15.64
CA GLY A 66 3.46 -8.30 14.98
C GLY A 66 3.58 -8.31 13.45
N VAL A 67 3.83 -7.16 12.81
CA VAL A 67 4.06 -7.07 11.35
C VAL A 67 5.47 -7.51 10.97
N VAL A 68 6.44 -7.40 11.88
CA VAL A 68 7.85 -7.71 11.62
C VAL A 68 8.06 -9.15 11.14
N PRO A 69 7.55 -10.20 11.84
CA PRO A 69 7.72 -11.58 11.38
C PRO A 69 7.07 -11.84 10.01
N LEU A 70 5.96 -11.19 9.67
CA LEU A 70 5.33 -11.31 8.36
C LEU A 70 6.22 -10.73 7.25
N LEU A 71 6.84 -9.57 7.48
CA LEU A 71 7.80 -8.99 6.54
C LEU A 71 9.05 -9.87 6.37
N GLN A 72 9.56 -10.44 7.45
CA GLN A 72 10.68 -11.38 7.39
C GLN A 72 10.31 -12.64 6.60
N GLN A 73 9.10 -13.15 6.78
CA GLN A 73 8.58 -14.27 5.99
C GLN A 73 8.49 -13.91 4.51
N ALA A 74 7.93 -12.73 4.17
CA ALA A 74 7.84 -12.23 2.80
C ALA A 74 9.24 -12.16 2.15
N LEU A 75 10.22 -11.57 2.84
CA LEU A 75 11.61 -11.50 2.37
C LEU A 75 12.26 -12.88 2.22
N GLY A 76 11.94 -13.83 3.11
CA GLY A 76 12.42 -15.21 3.04
C GLY A 76 11.91 -15.98 1.83
N LEU A 77 10.80 -15.54 1.22
CA LEU A 77 10.24 -16.11 -0.01
C LEU A 77 10.93 -15.61 -1.28
N LEU A 78 11.79 -14.60 -1.19
CA LEU A 78 12.46 -13.96 -2.32
C LEU A 78 13.95 -14.29 -2.36
N PRO A 79 14.56 -14.43 -3.57
CA PRO A 79 16.00 -14.46 -3.72
C PRO A 79 16.66 -13.19 -3.14
N GLU A 80 17.94 -13.29 -2.79
CA GLU A 80 18.71 -12.19 -2.17
C GLU A 80 18.80 -10.91 -3.02
N ASP A 81 18.72 -11.05 -4.36
CA ASP A 81 18.72 -9.91 -5.29
C ASP A 81 17.44 -9.04 -5.19
N TYR A 82 16.41 -9.53 -4.50
CA TYR A 82 15.17 -8.79 -4.29
C TYR A 82 15.15 -8.09 -2.94
N SER A 83 14.50 -6.93 -2.91
CA SER A 83 14.28 -6.13 -1.71
C SER A 83 12.91 -5.45 -1.76
N LEU A 84 12.45 -4.95 -0.62
CA LEU A 84 11.22 -4.18 -0.48
C LEU A 84 11.55 -2.69 -0.41
N LEU A 85 10.80 -1.87 -1.13
CA LEU A 85 10.78 -0.43 -0.97
C LEU A 85 9.42 -0.03 -0.40
N ILE A 86 9.43 0.41 0.86
CA ILE A 86 8.24 0.87 1.56
C ILE A 86 8.02 2.34 1.22
N PHE A 87 6.84 2.68 0.74
CA PHE A 87 6.41 4.05 0.45
C PHE A 87 5.83 4.71 1.70
N ASP A 88 4.95 3.98 2.40
CA ASP A 88 4.30 4.40 3.63
C ASP A 88 4.04 3.20 4.57
N ALA A 89 3.93 3.48 5.88
CA ALA A 89 3.64 2.49 6.90
C ALA A 89 2.79 3.14 8.01
N TYR A 90 3.28 3.22 9.26
CA TYR A 90 2.56 3.97 10.28
C TYR A 90 2.42 5.45 9.88
N ARG A 91 1.18 5.88 9.68
CA ARG A 91 0.81 7.24 9.30
C ARG A 91 0.08 7.91 10.46
N PRO A 92 0.73 8.82 11.19
CA PRO A 92 0.06 9.62 12.23
C PRO A 92 -1.13 10.40 11.67
N LEU A 93 -2.15 10.63 12.48
CA LEU A 93 -3.34 11.37 12.09
C LEU A 93 -3.01 12.76 11.49
N ALA A 94 -1.98 13.44 12.01
CA ALA A 94 -1.55 14.73 11.49
C ALA A 94 -1.09 14.66 10.02
N VAL A 95 -0.46 13.54 9.60
CA VAL A 95 -0.07 13.31 8.21
C VAL A 95 -1.30 13.09 7.35
N GLN A 96 -2.25 12.25 7.80
CA GLN A 96 -3.51 12.04 7.10
C GLN A 96 -4.30 13.35 6.90
N GLN A 97 -4.33 14.21 7.93
CA GLN A 97 -4.96 15.53 7.85
C GLN A 97 -4.27 16.44 6.82
N ALA A 98 -2.94 16.41 6.76
CA ALA A 98 -2.18 17.19 5.79
C ALA A 98 -2.45 16.70 4.36
N LEU A 99 -2.41 15.39 4.12
CA LEU A 99 -2.73 14.79 2.82
C LEU A 99 -4.15 15.13 2.35
N TYR A 100 -5.13 14.97 3.23
CA TYR A 100 -6.53 15.31 2.92
C TYR A 100 -6.68 16.78 2.54
N LYS A 101 -6.03 17.68 3.27
CA LYS A 101 -6.04 19.12 3.00
C LYS A 101 -5.40 19.44 1.65
N GLU A 102 -4.24 18.86 1.36
CA GLU A 102 -3.53 19.11 0.09
C GLU A 102 -4.30 18.57 -1.11
N TYR A 103 -4.82 17.35 -1.01
CA TYR A 103 -5.62 16.75 -2.06
C TYR A 103 -6.95 17.51 -2.26
N SER A 104 -7.62 17.93 -1.18
CA SER A 104 -8.81 18.80 -1.27
C SER A 104 -8.51 20.11 -2.00
N ALA A 105 -7.35 20.71 -1.76
CA ALA A 105 -6.94 21.92 -2.45
C ALA A 105 -6.64 21.66 -3.94
N LEU A 106 -6.11 20.50 -4.28
CA LEU A 106 -5.89 20.08 -5.68
C LEU A 106 -7.21 19.90 -6.41
N VAL A 107 -8.14 19.10 -5.86
CA VAL A 107 -9.46 18.86 -6.45
C VAL A 107 -10.23 20.17 -6.61
N ARG A 108 -10.21 21.07 -5.62
CA ARG A 108 -10.86 22.38 -5.72
C ARG A 108 -10.29 23.25 -6.83
N ARG A 109 -8.98 23.18 -7.11
CA ARG A 109 -8.37 23.93 -8.23
C ARG A 109 -8.78 23.35 -9.58
N SER A 110 -8.91 22.04 -9.67
CA SER A 110 -9.32 21.35 -10.90
C SER A 110 -10.82 21.46 -11.17
N HIS A 111 -11.62 21.58 -10.10
CA HIS A 111 -13.09 21.61 -10.14
C HIS A 111 -13.63 22.77 -9.27
N PRO A 112 -13.42 24.01 -9.69
CA PRO A 112 -13.88 25.19 -8.93
C PRO A 112 -15.40 25.26 -8.79
N GLU A 113 -16.14 24.56 -9.66
CA GLU A 113 -17.60 24.48 -9.70
C GLU A 113 -18.18 23.52 -8.64
N TYR A 114 -17.38 22.66 -8.02
CA TYR A 114 -17.90 21.68 -7.05
C TYR A 114 -18.44 22.35 -5.78
N THR A 115 -19.62 21.87 -5.34
CA THR A 115 -20.13 22.19 -4.01
C THR A 115 -19.22 21.59 -2.93
N PRO A 116 -19.32 22.03 -1.66
CA PRO A 116 -18.57 21.41 -0.57
C PRO A 116 -18.79 19.89 -0.46
N GLU A 117 -20.01 19.41 -0.70
CA GLU A 117 -20.39 18.00 -0.65
C GLU A 117 -19.77 17.22 -1.80
N GLN A 118 -19.80 17.77 -3.01
CA GLN A 118 -19.16 17.15 -4.19
C GLN A 118 -17.64 17.10 -4.03
N LEU A 119 -17.04 18.16 -3.49
CA LEU A 119 -15.63 18.18 -3.20
C LEU A 119 -15.26 17.11 -2.18
N ALA A 120 -16.00 17.01 -1.07
CA ALA A 120 -15.75 16.00 -0.04
C ALA A 120 -15.85 14.58 -0.62
N ALA A 121 -16.92 14.29 -1.40
CA ALA A 121 -17.08 12.98 -2.03
C ALA A 121 -15.90 12.66 -2.98
N ALA A 122 -15.50 13.59 -3.83
CA ALA A 122 -14.39 13.39 -4.77
C ALA A 122 -13.04 13.22 -4.05
N VAL A 123 -12.88 13.80 -2.86
CA VAL A 123 -11.66 13.60 -2.05
C VAL A 123 -11.70 12.26 -1.33
N ASP A 124 -12.86 11.88 -0.77
CA ASP A 124 -13.01 10.64 0.01
C ASP A 124 -12.84 9.38 -0.85
N ASP A 125 -13.05 9.48 -2.16
CA ASP A 125 -12.79 8.38 -3.11
C ASP A 125 -11.31 7.97 -3.15
N PHE A 126 -10.38 8.88 -2.80
CA PHE A 126 -8.94 8.67 -2.93
C PHE A 126 -8.16 8.87 -1.64
N VAL A 127 -8.57 9.80 -0.81
CA VAL A 127 -7.89 10.09 0.46
C VAL A 127 -8.91 9.96 1.59
N ALA A 128 -8.83 8.87 2.34
CA ALA A 128 -9.73 8.63 3.46
C ALA A 128 -9.80 9.82 4.41
N LEU A 129 -11.02 10.23 4.76
CA LEU A 129 -11.26 11.32 5.71
C LEU A 129 -10.50 11.03 7.02
N PRO A 130 -9.66 11.95 7.50
CA PRO A 130 -8.97 11.78 8.76
C PRO A 130 -9.98 11.71 9.91
N HIS A 131 -10.21 10.51 10.44
CA HIS A 131 -11.20 10.29 11.47
C HIS A 131 -10.52 10.10 12.83
N PRO A 132 -10.80 10.97 13.81
CA PRO A 132 -10.18 10.86 15.13
C PRO A 132 -10.75 9.72 15.99
N ASN A 133 -11.79 9.01 15.51
CA ASN A 133 -12.42 7.93 16.27
C ASN A 133 -11.53 6.69 16.34
N PRO A 134 -10.98 6.33 17.51
CA PRO A 134 -10.13 5.17 17.66
C PRO A 134 -10.85 3.82 17.39
N ALA A 135 -12.18 3.84 17.31
CA ALA A 135 -12.96 2.66 16.95
C ALA A 135 -13.02 2.40 15.42
N ARG A 136 -12.53 3.35 14.61
CA ARG A 136 -12.44 3.26 13.14
C ARG A 136 -11.17 3.96 12.65
N PRO A 137 -9.99 3.50 13.05
CA PRO A 137 -8.75 4.09 12.57
C PRO A 137 -8.58 3.77 11.08
N ALA A 138 -7.98 4.71 10.33
CA ALA A 138 -7.45 4.38 9.01
C ALA A 138 -6.38 3.27 9.14
N PRO A 139 -6.26 2.35 8.17
CA PRO A 139 -5.34 1.21 8.27
C PRO A 139 -3.92 1.62 8.67
N HIS A 140 -3.34 2.61 8.02
CA HIS A 140 -2.00 3.13 8.33
C HIS A 140 -1.87 3.73 9.73
N ALA A 141 -2.94 4.32 10.27
CA ALA A 141 -2.92 4.87 11.64
C ALA A 141 -2.82 3.78 12.71
N THR A 142 -3.14 2.53 12.36
CA THR A 142 -2.96 1.38 13.26
C THR A 142 -1.51 0.93 13.39
N GLY A 143 -0.68 1.24 12.38
CA GLY A 143 0.66 0.66 12.23
C GLY A 143 0.66 -0.78 11.68
N GLY A 144 -0.51 -1.30 11.26
CA GLY A 144 -0.67 -2.63 10.68
C GLY A 144 -0.67 -2.65 9.15
N ALA A 145 -0.71 -1.49 8.49
CA ALA A 145 -0.72 -1.38 7.03
C ALA A 145 0.60 -0.86 6.47
N LEU A 146 0.88 -1.28 5.24
CA LEU A 146 2.09 -0.97 4.48
C LEU A 146 1.73 -0.68 3.02
N ASP A 147 2.31 0.38 2.47
CA ASP A 147 2.37 0.63 1.03
C ASP A 147 3.79 0.34 0.55
N LEU A 148 3.93 -0.57 -0.40
CA LEU A 148 5.25 -1.04 -0.81
C LEU A 148 5.31 -1.55 -2.25
N THR A 149 6.54 -1.64 -2.76
CA THR A 149 6.87 -2.31 -4.02
C THR A 149 8.07 -3.24 -3.87
N LEU A 150 8.26 -4.07 -4.89
CA LEU A 150 9.44 -4.90 -5.04
C LEU A 150 10.55 -4.14 -5.77
N CYS A 151 11.79 -4.37 -5.33
CA CYS A 151 12.98 -3.98 -6.06
C CYS A 151 13.77 -5.23 -6.48
N TYR A 152 14.38 -5.17 -7.65
CA TYR A 152 15.37 -6.13 -8.11
C TYR A 152 16.71 -5.42 -8.28
N ARG A 153 17.76 -5.90 -7.60
CA ARG A 153 19.08 -5.26 -7.56
C ARG A 153 19.03 -3.76 -7.26
N GLY A 154 18.18 -3.41 -6.28
CA GLY A 154 18.03 -2.04 -5.77
C GLY A 154 17.19 -1.10 -6.65
N ARG A 155 16.63 -1.58 -7.77
CA ARG A 155 15.73 -0.80 -8.66
C ARG A 155 14.30 -1.26 -8.48
N PRO A 156 13.34 -0.34 -8.29
CA PRO A 156 11.93 -0.69 -8.26
C PRO A 156 11.51 -1.42 -9.53
N LEU A 157 10.70 -2.45 -9.36
CA LEU A 157 10.09 -3.15 -10.49
C LEU A 157 8.90 -2.36 -11.01
N PRO A 158 8.68 -2.36 -12.34
CA PRO A 158 7.57 -1.62 -12.92
C PRO A 158 6.23 -2.27 -12.56
N MET A 159 5.29 -1.49 -12.05
CA MET A 159 3.96 -1.91 -11.64
C MET A 159 2.86 -1.43 -12.59
N GLY A 160 3.19 -0.59 -13.59
CA GLY A 160 2.24 -0.03 -14.54
C GLY A 160 1.60 1.28 -14.10
N THR A 161 1.78 1.67 -12.84
CA THR A 161 1.48 3.00 -12.31
C THR A 161 2.53 3.37 -11.28
N GLU A 162 2.60 4.65 -10.94
CA GLU A 162 3.33 5.13 -9.77
C GLU A 162 2.54 4.79 -8.47
N PHE A 163 3.20 4.98 -7.34
CA PHE A 163 2.56 4.98 -6.03
C PHE A 163 1.60 6.18 -5.91
N ASP A 164 0.46 6.00 -5.27
CA ASP A 164 -0.61 7.00 -5.16
C ASP A 164 -1.21 7.45 -6.53
N ASP A 165 -1.19 6.55 -7.52
CA ASP A 165 -1.97 6.74 -8.75
C ASP A 165 -3.45 6.44 -8.46
N PHE A 166 -4.28 7.46 -8.49
CA PHE A 166 -5.72 7.38 -8.19
C PHE A 166 -6.58 7.04 -9.42
N THR A 167 -6.03 6.28 -10.36
CA THR A 167 -6.78 5.76 -11.51
C THR A 167 -7.13 4.29 -11.33
N ASN A 168 -8.07 3.79 -12.13
CA ASN A 168 -8.41 2.36 -12.15
C ASN A 168 -7.21 1.46 -12.49
N LEU A 169 -6.16 2.02 -13.11
CA LEU A 169 -4.91 1.30 -13.38
C LEU A 169 -4.21 0.84 -12.09
N ALA A 170 -4.46 1.49 -10.96
CA ALA A 170 -3.92 1.11 -9.65
C ALA A 170 -4.51 -0.18 -9.08
N GLN A 171 -5.70 -0.59 -9.53
CA GLN A 171 -6.34 -1.83 -9.08
C GLN A 171 -5.40 -3.02 -9.25
N THR A 172 -5.20 -3.81 -8.20
CA THR A 172 -4.21 -4.89 -8.16
C THR A 172 -4.36 -5.86 -9.33
N ALA A 173 -5.59 -6.23 -9.68
CA ALA A 173 -5.91 -7.16 -10.76
C ALA A 173 -6.16 -6.49 -12.12
N TYR A 174 -5.85 -5.20 -12.29
CA TYR A 174 -6.13 -4.48 -13.54
C TYR A 174 -5.55 -5.19 -14.77
N PHE A 175 -4.28 -5.60 -14.69
CA PHE A 175 -3.58 -6.25 -15.80
C PHE A 175 -3.88 -7.76 -15.95
N GLU A 176 -4.84 -8.31 -15.20
CA GLU A 176 -5.32 -9.69 -15.37
C GLU A 176 -6.32 -9.84 -16.54
N THR A 177 -6.64 -8.76 -17.26
CA THR A 177 -7.57 -8.79 -18.38
C THR A 177 -6.95 -9.46 -19.60
N ASN A 178 -7.74 -10.26 -20.32
CA ASN A 178 -7.30 -10.92 -21.56
C ASN A 178 -6.88 -9.87 -22.61
N GLY A 179 -5.86 -10.19 -23.39
CA GLY A 179 -5.39 -9.39 -24.52
C GLY A 179 -4.28 -8.39 -24.20
N MET A 180 -3.80 -8.33 -22.98
CA MET A 180 -2.64 -7.49 -22.63
C MET A 180 -1.33 -8.18 -23.05
N ALA A 181 -0.55 -7.50 -23.87
CA ALA A 181 0.74 -7.94 -24.37
C ALA A 181 1.80 -6.83 -24.15
N GLY A 182 3.06 -7.14 -24.37
CA GLY A 182 4.16 -6.17 -24.22
C GLY A 182 4.40 -5.77 -22.76
N GLU A 183 4.53 -4.46 -22.50
CA GLU A 183 4.82 -3.96 -21.14
C GLU A 183 3.75 -4.33 -20.13
N ALA A 184 2.47 -4.39 -20.53
CA ALA A 184 1.37 -4.78 -19.66
C ALA A 184 1.53 -6.21 -19.11
N GLU A 185 2.18 -7.10 -19.85
CA GLU A 185 2.50 -8.43 -19.36
C GLU A 185 3.57 -8.39 -18.25
N ALA A 186 4.57 -7.54 -18.39
CA ALA A 186 5.58 -7.34 -17.37
C ALA A 186 4.95 -6.79 -16.08
N PHE A 187 4.09 -5.77 -16.17
CA PHE A 187 3.35 -5.19 -15.04
C PHE A 187 2.48 -6.24 -14.34
N ARG A 188 1.74 -7.04 -15.11
CA ARG A 188 0.95 -8.16 -14.58
C ARG A 188 1.81 -9.13 -13.77
N ASN A 189 2.93 -9.56 -14.35
CA ASN A 189 3.80 -10.53 -13.71
C ASN A 189 4.44 -9.97 -12.44
N THR A 190 4.79 -8.69 -12.43
CA THR A 190 5.35 -8.02 -11.24
C THR A 190 4.31 -7.88 -10.14
N ARG A 191 3.07 -7.49 -10.47
CA ARG A 191 1.95 -7.43 -9.50
C ARG A 191 1.61 -8.82 -8.96
N ARG A 192 1.60 -9.86 -9.80
CA ARG A 192 1.43 -11.25 -9.34
C ARG A 192 2.49 -11.65 -8.34
N LEU A 193 3.76 -11.34 -8.63
CA LEU A 193 4.88 -11.64 -7.74
C LEU A 193 4.69 -10.95 -6.38
N LEU A 194 4.39 -9.66 -6.36
CA LEU A 194 4.15 -8.90 -5.13
C LEU A 194 2.96 -9.47 -4.37
N TYR A 195 1.81 -9.62 -5.03
CA TYR A 195 0.57 -10.09 -4.42
C TYR A 195 0.75 -11.48 -3.80
N ASN A 196 1.26 -12.45 -4.58
CA ASN A 196 1.39 -13.83 -4.10
C ASN A 196 2.44 -13.96 -3.00
N MET A 197 3.49 -13.16 -3.02
CA MET A 197 4.49 -13.13 -1.94
C MET A 197 3.88 -12.58 -0.64
N MET A 198 3.24 -11.41 -0.70
CA MET A 198 2.68 -10.76 0.48
C MET A 198 1.55 -11.57 1.09
N THR A 199 0.66 -12.12 0.27
CA THR A 199 -0.46 -12.96 0.77
C THR A 199 0.03 -14.29 1.33
N ALA A 200 1.08 -14.89 0.76
CA ALA A 200 1.72 -16.09 1.33
C ALA A 200 2.41 -15.81 2.66
N ALA A 201 2.84 -14.58 2.91
CA ALA A 201 3.39 -14.15 4.18
C ALA A 201 2.30 -13.80 5.23
N GLY A 202 1.02 -13.78 4.85
CA GLY A 202 -0.11 -13.53 5.75
C GLY A 202 -0.74 -12.15 5.63
N PHE A 203 -0.28 -11.31 4.72
CA PHE A 203 -0.91 -10.00 4.48
C PHE A 203 -2.16 -10.12 3.62
N VAL A 204 -3.05 -9.15 3.76
CA VAL A 204 -4.24 -8.96 2.92
C VAL A 204 -4.03 -7.73 2.04
N ASN A 205 -4.25 -7.88 0.74
CA ASN A 205 -4.17 -6.76 -0.20
C ASN A 205 -5.51 -6.00 -0.28
N TYR A 206 -5.44 -4.68 -0.40
CA TYR A 206 -6.58 -3.86 -0.80
C TYR A 206 -6.69 -3.87 -2.33
N SER A 207 -7.79 -4.37 -2.88
CA SER A 207 -7.94 -4.65 -4.31
C SER A 207 -7.81 -3.42 -5.21
N GLU A 208 -8.13 -2.23 -4.69
CA GLU A 208 -8.07 -0.98 -5.45
C GLU A 208 -6.64 -0.41 -5.59
N GLU A 209 -5.70 -0.92 -4.75
CA GLU A 209 -4.34 -0.42 -4.67
C GLU A 209 -3.33 -1.57 -4.67
N TRP A 210 -2.51 -1.68 -5.75
CA TRP A 210 -1.53 -2.77 -5.88
C TRP A 210 -0.44 -2.74 -4.79
N TRP A 211 -0.23 -1.58 -4.19
CA TRP A 211 0.81 -1.36 -3.18
C TRP A 211 0.35 -1.62 -1.74
N HIS A 212 -0.98 -1.56 -1.45
CA HIS A 212 -1.52 -1.56 -0.08
C HIS A 212 -1.75 -2.96 0.49
N TYR A 213 -1.14 -3.22 1.64
CA TYR A 213 -1.23 -4.50 2.39
C TYR A 213 -1.41 -4.25 3.89
N SER A 214 -2.28 -5.04 4.54
CA SER A 214 -2.55 -4.99 5.98
C SER A 214 -2.71 -6.37 6.61
#